data_11947573dd626bab03ab193240048d0c
#
_entry.id   11947573dd626bab03ab193240048d0c
#
_cell.length_a   1.000
_cell.length_b   1.000
_cell.length_c   1.000
_cell.angle_alpha   90.00
_cell.angle_beta   90.00
_cell.angle_gamma   90.00
#
_symmetry.space_group_name_H-M   'P 1'
#
loop_
_entity.id
_entity.type
_entity.pdbx_description
1 polymer ?
#
loop_
_entity_poly.entity_id
_entity_poly.type
_entity_poly.pdbx_seq_one_letter_code
_entity_poly.pdbx_strand_id
1 'polypeptide(L)'
;SSDLAMKFSAEAIAEKYPISSMKEGDVYINNDPYKGGTHINDMTFILPIFHNSAVLGFAVSRGHWMDLGGGAAGGQSFGTHIAAEGLRLPPLKVYENYKVNQDILEIILNNTRTPHFVKGDLQAHFGCLRAAESELQRAAERYGIDTMQAAMKELQEYTERIIRRSIETIPDGEYEATDYADTDGFIDEIVNIKVKLVVKGTNITVDFTGTDPICKGAINSPYANTASAVYYSLQFFLAPDAPQNQGMFVPIEIAMPDNCWLNANWPAPTIGCTTLTSSKITSAIWQALAKAIPERVTGSTCSECNWFVAATRDPRGRTNVFSDLPAGGWGGAPYN
;
A
#
# COMPACT_ATOMS: atom_id res chain seq x y z
N SER A 1 2.80 -1.55 5.16
CA SER A 1 1.46 -1.73 4.54
C SER A 1 1.40 -1.23 3.10
N SER A 2 2.02 -0.08 2.77
CA SER A 2 1.96 0.45 1.38
C SER A 2 2.63 -0.48 0.36
N ASP A 3 3.63 -1.25 0.75
CA ASP A 3 4.34 -2.17 -0.16
C ASP A 3 3.46 -3.32 -0.66
N LEU A 4 2.57 -3.85 0.18
CA LEU A 4 1.62 -4.88 -0.22
C LEU A 4 0.56 -4.37 -1.21
N ALA A 5 0.40 -3.04 -1.33
CA ALA A 5 -0.47 -2.41 -2.32
C ALA A 5 0.17 -2.26 -3.72
N MET A 6 1.47 -2.52 -3.90
CA MET A 6 2.17 -2.35 -5.19
C MET A 6 1.53 -3.15 -6.33
N LYS A 7 1.00 -4.34 -6.03
CA LYS A 7 0.24 -5.17 -6.97
C LYS A 7 -0.89 -4.40 -7.64
N PHE A 8 -1.71 -3.70 -6.85
CA PHE A 8 -2.88 -2.97 -7.37
C PHE A 8 -2.47 -1.81 -8.29
N SER A 9 -1.33 -1.16 -8.01
CA SER A 9 -0.79 -0.15 -8.92
C SER A 9 -0.29 -0.76 -10.23
N ALA A 10 0.32 -1.95 -10.17
CA ALA A 10 0.76 -2.67 -11.37
C ALA A 10 -0.43 -3.10 -12.23
N GLU A 11 -1.50 -3.60 -11.61
CA GLU A 11 -2.74 -3.97 -12.28
C GLU A 11 -3.39 -2.75 -12.96
N ALA A 12 -3.49 -1.62 -12.27
CA ALA A 12 -4.04 -0.38 -12.83
C ALA A 12 -3.21 0.17 -14.01
N ILE A 13 -1.89 0.00 -13.98
CA ILE A 13 -1.02 0.36 -15.11
C ILE A 13 -1.24 -0.61 -16.28
N ALA A 14 -1.32 -1.91 -16.03
CA ALA A 14 -1.55 -2.92 -17.07
C ALA A 14 -2.95 -2.80 -17.71
N GLU A 15 -3.95 -2.35 -16.96
CA GLU A 15 -5.28 -2.04 -17.50
C GLU A 15 -5.24 -0.90 -18.52
N LYS A 16 -4.51 0.19 -18.19
CA LYS A 16 -4.40 1.35 -19.08
C LYS A 16 -3.42 1.14 -20.22
N TYR A 17 -2.34 0.44 -19.96
CA TYR A 17 -1.28 0.12 -20.91
C TYR A 17 -1.16 -1.41 -21.02
N PRO A 18 -1.88 -2.05 -21.94
CA PRO A 18 -1.77 -3.50 -22.13
C PRO A 18 -0.32 -3.94 -22.32
N ILE A 19 0.06 -5.08 -21.75
CA ILE A 19 1.44 -5.60 -21.81
C ILE A 19 1.98 -5.65 -23.24
N SER A 20 1.13 -5.97 -24.21
CA SER A 20 1.49 -5.99 -25.64
C SER A 20 1.86 -4.62 -26.23
N SER A 21 1.51 -3.53 -25.56
CA SER A 21 1.84 -2.16 -25.97
C SER A 21 3.09 -1.60 -25.29
N MET A 22 3.57 -2.27 -24.24
CA MET A 22 4.75 -1.86 -23.49
C MET A 22 6.03 -2.14 -24.30
N LYS A 23 7.03 -1.29 -24.10
CA LYS A 23 8.33 -1.39 -24.76
C LYS A 23 9.46 -1.42 -23.75
N GLU A 24 10.60 -1.97 -24.16
CA GLU A 24 11.82 -1.93 -23.37
C GLU A 24 12.23 -0.49 -23.07
N GLY A 25 12.55 -0.22 -21.80
CA GLY A 25 12.91 1.10 -21.34
C GLY A 25 11.74 2.06 -21.07
N ASP A 26 10.49 1.60 -21.20
CA ASP A 26 9.32 2.31 -20.71
C ASP A 26 9.27 2.22 -19.17
N VAL A 27 9.01 3.33 -18.48
CA VAL A 27 8.69 3.32 -17.06
C VAL A 27 7.40 4.05 -16.83
N TYR A 28 6.53 3.44 -16.05
CA TYR A 28 5.23 3.98 -15.69
C TYR A 28 5.24 4.48 -14.25
N ILE A 29 4.47 5.54 -13.98
CA ILE A 29 4.29 6.16 -12.67
C ILE A 29 2.81 6.17 -12.30
N ASN A 30 2.51 6.01 -11.01
CA ASN A 30 1.16 6.11 -10.47
C ASN A 30 1.21 6.47 -8.98
N ASN A 31 0.37 7.40 -8.54
CA ASN A 31 0.10 7.65 -7.12
C ASN A 31 -1.40 7.86 -6.84
N ASP A 32 -2.25 7.54 -7.81
CA ASP A 32 -3.70 7.72 -7.67
C ASP A 32 -4.27 6.68 -6.69
N PRO A 33 -4.81 7.10 -5.51
CA PRO A 33 -5.39 6.18 -4.54
C PRO A 33 -6.51 5.31 -5.11
N TYR A 34 -7.29 5.84 -6.04
CA TYR A 34 -8.41 5.13 -6.67
C TYR A 34 -8.01 4.27 -7.86
N LYS A 35 -6.70 4.23 -8.16
CA LYS A 35 -6.08 3.43 -9.21
C LYS A 35 -4.93 2.58 -8.64
N GLY A 36 -5.17 1.93 -7.51
CA GLY A 36 -4.23 1.03 -6.87
C GLY A 36 -3.14 1.69 -6.02
N GLY A 37 -3.20 3.01 -5.84
CA GLY A 37 -2.39 3.73 -4.86
C GLY A 37 -2.95 3.59 -3.43
N THR A 38 -2.22 4.13 -2.46
CA THR A 38 -2.62 4.23 -1.05
C THR A 38 -3.01 5.67 -0.73
N HIS A 39 -2.02 6.54 -0.52
CA HIS A 39 -2.19 7.99 -0.47
C HIS A 39 -1.26 8.63 -1.51
N ILE A 40 -1.49 9.89 -1.87
CA ILE A 40 -0.80 10.49 -3.03
C ILE A 40 0.71 10.63 -2.85
N ASN A 41 1.23 10.63 -1.63
CA ASN A 41 2.67 10.68 -1.37
C ASN A 41 3.40 9.38 -1.71
N ASP A 42 2.68 8.24 -1.78
CA ASP A 42 3.26 6.94 -2.15
C ASP A 42 3.38 6.80 -3.66
N MET A 43 4.50 7.28 -4.16
CA MET A 43 4.79 7.24 -5.59
C MET A 43 5.26 5.85 -6.03
N THR A 44 4.57 5.27 -6.98
CA THR A 44 4.89 3.93 -7.51
C THR A 44 5.41 4.03 -8.93
N PHE A 45 6.55 3.36 -9.18
CA PHE A 45 7.18 3.25 -10.49
C PHE A 45 7.23 1.80 -10.93
N ILE A 46 6.96 1.54 -12.20
CA ILE A 46 6.90 0.19 -12.77
C ILE A 46 7.64 0.16 -14.09
N LEU A 47 8.60 -0.78 -14.21
CA LEU A 47 9.37 -1.03 -15.41
C LEU A 47 9.09 -2.46 -15.89
N PRO A 48 8.55 -2.67 -17.11
CA PRO A 48 8.47 -3.99 -17.70
C PRO A 48 9.87 -4.49 -18.07
N ILE A 49 10.21 -5.69 -17.64
CA ILE A 49 11.50 -6.32 -17.92
C ILE A 49 11.36 -7.24 -19.11
N PHE A 50 12.16 -6.99 -20.13
CA PHE A 50 12.14 -7.76 -21.37
C PHE A 50 13.30 -8.77 -21.43
N HIS A 51 13.01 -9.93 -22.03
CA HIS A 51 14.00 -10.89 -22.46
C HIS A 51 13.56 -11.48 -23.81
N ASN A 52 14.44 -11.43 -24.82
CA ASN A 52 14.14 -11.87 -26.18
C ASN A 52 12.82 -11.29 -26.73
N SER A 53 12.60 -10.00 -26.54
CA SER A 53 11.39 -9.25 -26.98
C SER A 53 10.07 -9.65 -26.29
N ALA A 54 10.10 -10.53 -25.30
CA ALA A 54 8.95 -10.88 -24.48
C ALA A 54 9.08 -10.28 -23.08
N VAL A 55 7.97 -9.92 -22.46
CA VAL A 55 7.97 -9.45 -21.06
C VAL A 55 8.21 -10.63 -20.13
N LEU A 56 9.32 -10.60 -19.39
CA LEU A 56 9.70 -11.59 -18.40
C LEU A 56 8.99 -11.34 -17.05
N GLY A 57 8.79 -10.08 -16.73
CA GLY A 57 8.18 -9.63 -15.46
C GLY A 57 8.21 -8.12 -15.35
N PHE A 58 7.99 -7.63 -14.13
CA PHE A 58 7.98 -6.21 -13.82
C PHE A 58 8.86 -5.92 -12.60
N ALA A 59 9.69 -4.89 -12.69
CA ALA A 59 10.25 -4.26 -11.51
C ALA A 59 9.27 -3.20 -10.99
N VAL A 60 9.00 -3.20 -9.70
CA VAL A 60 8.12 -2.22 -9.05
C VAL A 60 8.89 -1.58 -7.91
N SER A 61 8.87 -0.26 -7.85
CA SER A 61 9.47 0.52 -6.77
C SER A 61 8.44 1.51 -6.24
N ARG A 62 8.24 1.52 -4.92
CA ARG A 62 7.36 2.48 -4.24
C ARG A 62 8.15 3.23 -3.19
N GLY A 63 7.94 4.53 -3.09
CA GLY A 63 8.53 5.35 -2.06
C GLY A 63 7.61 6.50 -1.69
N HIS A 64 7.64 6.86 -0.41
CA HIS A 64 6.94 8.02 0.11
C HIS A 64 7.71 9.29 -0.23
N TRP A 65 7.13 10.16 -1.06
CA TRP A 65 7.70 11.46 -1.38
C TRP A 65 7.25 12.50 -0.37
N MET A 66 8.20 13.26 0.13
CA MET A 66 7.98 14.16 1.25
C MET A 66 6.97 15.27 0.98
N ASP A 67 6.88 15.77 -0.26
CA ASP A 67 5.95 16.84 -0.63
C ASP A 67 5.55 16.76 -2.11
N LEU A 68 4.28 16.76 -2.36
CA LEU A 68 3.67 16.81 -3.69
C LEU A 68 2.71 17.99 -3.85
N GLY A 69 2.97 19.08 -3.12
CA GLY A 69 2.12 20.28 -3.16
C GLY A 69 0.92 20.17 -2.23
N GLY A 70 -0.23 20.59 -2.74
CA GLY A 70 -1.46 20.67 -1.93
C GLY A 70 -1.47 21.87 -0.96
N GLY A 71 -2.42 21.85 -0.04
CA GLY A 71 -2.69 22.97 0.87
C GLY A 71 -1.65 23.14 1.97
N ALA A 72 -0.91 22.11 2.34
CA ALA A 72 0.14 22.15 3.37
C ALA A 72 1.38 21.37 2.92
N ALA A 73 2.54 21.67 3.51
CA ALA A 73 3.76 20.93 3.27
C ALA A 73 3.62 19.47 3.77
N GLY A 74 4.08 18.52 2.96
CA GLY A 74 3.93 17.09 3.23
C GLY A 74 2.54 16.52 2.96
N GLY A 75 1.58 17.36 2.58
CA GLY A 75 0.17 17.02 2.35
C GLY A 75 -0.77 17.63 3.38
N GLN A 76 -2.03 17.76 3.04
CA GLN A 76 -3.03 18.41 3.89
C GLN A 76 -3.93 17.42 4.61
N SER A 77 -3.71 17.21 5.91
CA SER A 77 -4.55 16.34 6.76
C SER A 77 -5.94 16.89 7.05
N PHE A 78 -6.14 18.22 6.87
CA PHE A 78 -7.40 18.92 7.13
C PHE A 78 -8.17 19.23 5.83
N GLY A 79 -7.96 18.47 4.77
CA GLY A 79 -8.70 18.57 3.53
C GLY A 79 -9.97 17.72 3.56
N THR A 80 -11.02 18.19 2.87
CA THR A 80 -12.26 17.43 2.66
C THR A 80 -12.37 16.90 1.23
N HIS A 81 -11.31 17.02 0.47
CA HIS A 81 -11.25 16.62 -0.94
C HIS A 81 -9.81 16.25 -1.30
N ILE A 82 -9.62 15.16 -2.01
CA ILE A 82 -8.29 14.64 -2.41
C ILE A 82 -7.40 15.68 -3.11
N ALA A 83 -7.97 16.61 -3.88
CA ALA A 83 -7.20 17.66 -4.57
C ALA A 83 -6.48 18.62 -3.61
N ALA A 84 -6.88 18.70 -2.34
CA ALA A 84 -6.18 19.48 -1.33
C ALA A 84 -4.90 18.80 -0.83
N GLU A 85 -4.78 17.47 -1.01
CA GLU A 85 -3.63 16.71 -0.54
C GLU A 85 -2.39 16.87 -1.41
N GLY A 86 -2.55 17.19 -2.70
CA GLY A 86 -1.43 17.47 -3.61
C GLY A 86 -1.63 16.95 -5.04
N LEU A 87 -0.53 16.79 -5.77
CA LEU A 87 -0.52 16.34 -7.16
C LEU A 87 -0.84 14.85 -7.26
N ARG A 88 -2.01 14.53 -7.82
CA ARG A 88 -2.44 13.19 -8.12
C ARG A 88 -2.14 12.84 -9.58
N LEU A 89 -1.31 11.83 -9.80
CA LEU A 89 -0.94 11.31 -11.10
C LEU A 89 -1.63 9.95 -11.33
N PRO A 90 -2.53 9.84 -12.31
CA PRO A 90 -3.01 8.54 -12.75
C PRO A 90 -1.88 7.74 -13.41
N PRO A 91 -2.07 6.45 -13.75
CA PRO A 91 -1.08 5.72 -14.53
C PRO A 91 -0.60 6.51 -15.76
N LEU A 92 0.70 6.86 -15.81
CA LEU A 92 1.34 7.62 -16.87
C LEU A 92 2.69 7.00 -17.24
N LYS A 93 3.12 7.13 -18.49
CA LYS A 93 4.47 6.74 -18.93
C LYS A 93 5.43 7.91 -18.66
N VAL A 94 6.30 7.77 -17.65
CA VAL A 94 7.26 8.82 -17.24
C VAL A 94 8.63 8.68 -17.89
N TYR A 95 9.02 7.47 -18.33
CA TYR A 95 10.18 7.25 -19.20
C TYR A 95 9.77 6.51 -20.45
N GLU A 96 10.42 6.85 -21.55
CA GLU A 96 10.34 6.15 -22.82
C GLU A 96 11.76 5.86 -23.33
N ASN A 97 12.05 4.60 -23.62
CA ASN A 97 13.39 4.16 -24.02
C ASN A 97 14.47 4.67 -23.05
N TYR A 98 14.24 4.49 -21.74
CA TYR A 98 15.11 4.92 -20.63
C TYR A 98 15.33 6.45 -20.51
N LYS A 99 14.58 7.26 -21.26
CA LYS A 99 14.66 8.71 -21.21
C LYS A 99 13.41 9.29 -20.55
N VAL A 100 13.64 10.16 -19.56
CA VAL A 100 12.52 10.80 -18.84
C VAL A 100 11.75 11.72 -19.78
N ASN A 101 10.42 11.67 -19.65
CA ASN A 101 9.53 12.65 -20.28
C ASN A 101 9.66 13.98 -19.52
N GLN A 102 10.25 14.98 -20.19
CA GLN A 102 10.54 16.27 -19.58
C GLN A 102 9.28 17.03 -19.18
N ASP A 103 8.20 16.94 -19.95
CA ASP A 103 6.94 17.63 -19.65
C ASP A 103 6.31 17.10 -18.35
N ILE A 104 6.31 15.78 -18.17
CA ILE A 104 5.83 15.14 -16.92
C ILE A 104 6.73 15.52 -15.75
N LEU A 105 8.05 15.49 -15.95
CA LEU A 105 9.01 15.91 -14.92
C LEU A 105 8.78 17.36 -14.50
N GLU A 106 8.58 18.27 -15.45
CA GLU A 106 8.31 19.68 -15.16
C GLU A 106 6.99 19.88 -14.40
N ILE A 107 5.93 19.16 -14.78
CA ILE A 107 4.66 19.18 -14.03
C ILE A 107 4.90 18.76 -12.58
N ILE A 108 5.62 17.68 -12.34
CA ILE A 108 5.92 17.19 -10.99
C ILE A 108 6.74 18.24 -10.21
N LEU A 109 7.84 18.73 -10.79
CA LEU A 109 8.74 19.66 -10.12
C LEU A 109 8.13 21.02 -9.82
N ASN A 110 7.18 21.47 -10.63
CA ASN A 110 6.46 22.73 -10.39
C ASN A 110 5.33 22.58 -9.35
N ASN A 111 4.96 21.36 -8.99
CA ASN A 111 3.92 21.09 -7.99
C ASN A 111 4.46 20.60 -6.64
N THR A 112 5.78 20.67 -6.40
CA THR A 112 6.39 20.36 -5.11
C THR A 112 7.13 21.55 -4.53
N ARG A 113 7.17 21.66 -3.20
CA ARG A 113 7.99 22.64 -2.47
C ARG A 113 9.46 22.22 -2.37
N THR A 114 9.76 20.95 -2.65
CA THR A 114 11.08 20.33 -2.48
C THR A 114 11.62 19.71 -3.77
N PRO A 115 11.68 20.45 -4.90
CA PRO A 115 12.03 19.87 -6.21
C PRO A 115 13.41 19.23 -6.25
N HIS A 116 14.33 19.64 -5.38
CA HIS A 116 15.68 19.05 -5.28
C HIS A 116 15.65 17.65 -4.66
N PHE A 117 14.77 17.36 -3.69
CA PHE A 117 14.58 16.01 -3.15
C PHE A 117 13.86 15.13 -4.17
N VAL A 118 12.77 15.63 -4.76
CA VAL A 118 12.00 14.89 -5.77
C VAL A 118 12.85 14.43 -6.96
N LYS A 119 13.82 15.26 -7.40
CA LYS A 119 14.81 14.83 -8.42
C LYS A 119 15.66 13.66 -7.95
N GLY A 120 16.12 13.69 -6.71
CA GLY A 120 16.88 12.60 -6.11
C GLY A 120 16.07 11.33 -5.99
N ASP A 121 14.83 11.44 -5.50
CA ASP A 121 13.92 10.31 -5.35
C ASP A 121 13.58 9.66 -6.70
N LEU A 122 13.32 10.49 -7.73
CA LEU A 122 13.09 9.98 -9.10
C LEU A 122 14.30 9.18 -9.62
N GLN A 123 15.52 9.69 -9.40
CA GLN A 123 16.75 9.00 -9.81
C GLN A 123 16.94 7.70 -9.01
N ALA A 124 16.63 7.69 -7.72
CA ALA A 124 16.72 6.51 -6.87
C ALA A 124 15.74 5.42 -7.33
N HIS A 125 14.48 5.77 -7.61
CA HIS A 125 13.49 4.84 -8.18
C HIS A 125 13.98 4.26 -9.50
N PHE A 126 14.42 5.10 -10.42
CA PHE A 126 14.92 4.63 -11.71
C PHE A 126 16.14 3.72 -11.58
N GLY A 127 17.09 4.07 -10.71
CA GLY A 127 18.25 3.24 -10.41
C GLY A 127 17.87 1.87 -9.82
N CYS A 128 16.93 1.85 -8.90
CA CYS A 128 16.39 0.61 -8.30
C CYS A 128 15.74 -0.29 -9.37
N LEU A 129 14.89 0.27 -10.23
CA LEU A 129 14.24 -0.48 -11.32
C LEU A 129 15.27 -1.07 -12.30
N ARG A 130 16.30 -0.30 -12.67
CA ARG A 130 17.39 -0.74 -13.56
C ARG A 130 18.23 -1.86 -12.94
N ALA A 131 18.47 -1.80 -11.64
CA ALA A 131 19.17 -2.87 -10.92
C ALA A 131 18.34 -4.17 -10.94
N ALA A 132 17.04 -4.08 -10.63
CA ALA A 132 16.14 -5.23 -10.67
C ALA A 132 16.03 -5.84 -12.07
N GLU A 133 15.95 -5.00 -13.11
CA GLU A 133 15.95 -5.46 -14.50
C GLU A 133 17.21 -6.25 -14.83
N SER A 134 18.38 -5.70 -14.53
CA SER A 134 19.67 -6.36 -14.78
C SER A 134 19.80 -7.68 -14.05
N GLU A 135 19.34 -7.76 -12.77
CA GLU A 135 19.40 -9.00 -12.00
C GLU A 135 18.46 -10.07 -12.57
N LEU A 136 17.24 -9.68 -12.96
CA LEU A 136 16.29 -10.64 -13.50
C LEU A 136 16.73 -11.16 -14.89
N GLN A 137 17.31 -10.29 -15.72
CA GLN A 137 17.88 -10.68 -17.03
C GLN A 137 19.06 -11.63 -16.85
N ARG A 138 19.99 -11.35 -15.91
CA ARG A 138 21.09 -12.26 -15.58
C ARG A 138 20.62 -13.63 -15.07
N ALA A 139 19.57 -13.64 -14.28
CA ALA A 139 18.97 -14.87 -13.82
C ALA A 139 18.35 -15.65 -14.99
N ALA A 140 17.68 -14.98 -15.92
CA ALA A 140 17.12 -15.61 -17.11
C ALA A 140 18.21 -16.22 -18.03
N GLU A 141 19.33 -15.52 -18.20
CA GLU A 141 20.49 -16.01 -18.94
C GLU A 141 21.12 -17.25 -18.24
N ARG A 142 21.23 -17.21 -16.93
CA ARG A 142 21.87 -18.27 -16.13
C ARG A 142 21.02 -19.54 -16.02
N TYR A 143 19.74 -19.42 -15.78
CA TYR A 143 18.87 -20.55 -15.43
C TYR A 143 17.87 -20.92 -16.54
N GLY A 144 17.69 -20.06 -17.51
CA GLY A 144 16.65 -20.19 -18.54
C GLY A 144 15.28 -19.71 -18.06
N ILE A 145 14.47 -19.22 -18.99
CA ILE A 145 13.14 -18.64 -18.71
C ILE A 145 12.21 -19.67 -18.10
N ASP A 146 12.14 -20.87 -18.68
CA ASP A 146 11.23 -21.94 -18.24
C ASP A 146 11.50 -22.32 -16.78
N THR A 147 12.78 -22.44 -16.41
CA THR A 147 13.18 -22.72 -15.02
C THR A 147 12.77 -21.61 -14.08
N MET A 148 12.96 -20.35 -14.49
CA MET A 148 12.58 -19.21 -13.66
C MET A 148 11.07 -19.13 -13.47
N GLN A 149 10.28 -19.28 -14.52
CA GLN A 149 8.82 -19.25 -14.44
C GLN A 149 8.30 -20.40 -13.56
N ALA A 150 8.87 -21.60 -13.70
CA ALA A 150 8.54 -22.74 -12.85
C ALA A 150 8.88 -22.47 -11.37
N ALA A 151 10.05 -21.89 -11.10
CA ALA A 151 10.48 -21.54 -9.74
C ALA A 151 9.59 -20.43 -9.12
N MET A 152 9.24 -19.41 -9.88
CA MET A 152 8.33 -18.34 -9.43
C MET A 152 6.94 -18.90 -9.08
N LYS A 153 6.42 -19.80 -9.92
CA LYS A 153 5.13 -20.46 -9.66
C LYS A 153 5.20 -21.34 -8.43
N GLU A 154 6.22 -22.22 -8.33
CA GLU A 154 6.40 -23.11 -7.18
C GLU A 154 6.57 -22.32 -5.87
N LEU A 155 7.28 -21.17 -5.90
CA LEU A 155 7.43 -20.32 -4.72
C LEU A 155 6.09 -19.74 -4.26
N GLN A 156 5.21 -19.36 -5.17
CA GLN A 156 3.86 -18.88 -4.83
C GLN A 156 3.00 -20.01 -4.26
N GLU A 157 3.00 -21.17 -4.90
CA GLU A 157 2.27 -22.35 -4.43
C GLU A 157 2.80 -22.85 -3.06
N TYR A 158 4.11 -22.79 -2.84
CA TYR A 158 4.74 -23.09 -1.56
C TYR A 158 4.24 -22.15 -0.45
N THR A 159 4.22 -20.85 -0.72
CA THR A 159 3.71 -19.85 0.24
C THR A 159 2.23 -20.08 0.53
N GLU A 160 1.42 -20.31 -0.48
CA GLU A 160 0.00 -20.63 -0.31
C GLU A 160 -0.21 -21.84 0.60
N ARG A 161 0.55 -22.91 0.38
CA ARG A 161 0.48 -24.13 1.24
C ARG A 161 0.82 -23.83 2.71
N ILE A 162 1.81 -22.95 2.96
CA ILE A 162 2.16 -22.54 4.32
C ILE A 162 1.01 -21.78 4.96
N ILE A 163 0.46 -20.79 4.27
CA ILE A 163 -0.64 -19.97 4.79
C ILE A 163 -1.87 -20.84 5.07
N ARG A 164 -2.26 -21.71 4.15
CA ARG A 164 -3.39 -22.63 4.34
C ARG A 164 -3.22 -23.52 5.56
N ARG A 165 -2.03 -24.11 5.75
CA ARG A 165 -1.73 -24.92 6.96
C ARG A 165 -1.82 -24.10 8.24
N SER A 166 -1.41 -22.85 8.19
CA SER A 166 -1.53 -21.98 9.34
C SER A 166 -3.00 -21.64 9.65
N ILE A 167 -3.82 -21.39 8.63
CA ILE A 167 -5.26 -21.16 8.80
C ILE A 167 -5.95 -22.36 9.43
N GLU A 168 -5.60 -23.59 9.03
CA GLU A 168 -6.15 -24.82 9.61
C GLU A 168 -5.94 -24.95 11.13
N THR A 169 -4.98 -24.20 11.70
CA THR A 169 -4.76 -24.16 13.16
C THR A 169 -5.73 -23.24 13.89
N ILE A 170 -6.50 -22.44 13.17
CA ILE A 170 -7.52 -21.57 13.74
C ILE A 170 -8.86 -22.31 13.70
N PRO A 171 -9.63 -22.40 14.79
CA PRO A 171 -10.92 -23.06 14.77
C PRO A 171 -11.86 -22.45 13.72
N ASP A 172 -12.60 -23.31 13.02
CA ASP A 172 -13.67 -22.84 12.12
C ASP A 172 -14.71 -22.05 12.91
N GLY A 173 -15.16 -20.91 12.36
CA GLY A 173 -16.15 -20.06 13.03
C GLY A 173 -16.22 -18.66 12.47
N GLU A 174 -17.10 -17.87 13.08
CA GLU A 174 -17.25 -16.43 12.83
C GLU A 174 -16.80 -15.64 14.06
N TYR A 175 -15.92 -14.67 13.85
CA TYR A 175 -15.30 -13.87 14.90
C TYR A 175 -15.46 -12.39 14.57
N GLU A 176 -16.27 -11.69 15.32
CA GLU A 176 -16.61 -10.29 15.08
C GLU A 176 -15.87 -9.37 16.05
N ALA A 177 -15.48 -8.19 15.56
CA ALA A 177 -14.97 -7.12 16.38
C ALA A 177 -15.38 -5.76 15.82
N THR A 178 -15.27 -4.73 16.66
CA THR A 178 -15.51 -3.34 16.27
C THR A 178 -14.37 -2.50 16.85
N ASP A 179 -13.78 -1.65 16.02
CA ASP A 179 -12.86 -0.59 16.45
C ASP A 179 -13.36 0.75 15.90
N TYR A 180 -12.73 1.86 16.28
CA TYR A 180 -13.23 3.17 15.89
C TYR A 180 -12.10 4.21 15.82
N ALA A 181 -12.33 5.26 15.06
CA ALA A 181 -11.66 6.54 15.19
C ALA A 181 -12.57 7.50 15.97
N ASP A 182 -12.00 8.28 16.88
CA ASP A 182 -12.75 9.19 17.75
C ASP A 182 -13.48 10.28 16.95
N THR A 183 -12.89 10.67 15.80
CA THR A 183 -13.42 11.71 14.89
C THR A 183 -12.75 11.57 13.53
N ASP A 184 -13.34 12.14 12.50
CA ASP A 184 -12.70 12.31 11.19
C ASP A 184 -11.93 13.63 11.05
N GLY A 185 -11.85 14.42 12.14
CA GLY A 185 -11.21 15.73 12.18
C GLY A 185 -12.13 16.91 11.78
N PHE A 186 -13.35 16.65 11.33
CA PHE A 186 -14.36 17.66 10.96
C PHE A 186 -15.69 17.47 11.66
N ILE A 187 -16.04 16.24 11.98
CA ILE A 187 -17.29 15.90 12.65
C ILE A 187 -16.90 15.26 13.98
N ASP A 188 -17.42 15.78 15.07
CA ASP A 188 -17.16 15.27 16.45
C ASP A 188 -18.06 14.06 16.72
N GLU A 189 -17.91 13.03 15.92
CA GLU A 189 -18.62 11.77 16.00
C GLU A 189 -17.66 10.60 15.78
N ILE A 190 -17.89 9.51 16.47
CA ILE A 190 -17.12 8.26 16.33
C ILE A 190 -17.36 7.66 14.96
N VAL A 191 -16.28 7.23 14.31
CA VAL A 191 -16.31 6.53 13.03
C VAL A 191 -15.93 5.06 13.24
N ASN A 192 -16.86 4.15 13.01
CA ASN A 192 -16.71 2.74 13.34
C ASN A 192 -16.13 1.91 12.19
N ILE A 193 -15.27 0.94 12.56
CA ILE A 193 -14.90 -0.22 11.76
C ILE A 193 -15.59 -1.44 12.35
N LYS A 194 -16.34 -2.17 11.55
CA LYS A 194 -16.84 -3.50 11.89
C LYS A 194 -16.09 -4.52 11.05
N VAL A 195 -15.62 -5.58 11.69
CA VAL A 195 -14.98 -6.70 11.02
C VAL A 195 -15.57 -8.01 11.51
N LYS A 196 -15.82 -8.91 10.56
CA LYS A 196 -16.15 -10.31 10.82
C LYS A 196 -15.15 -11.19 10.07
N LEU A 197 -14.40 -11.99 10.81
CA LEU A 197 -13.54 -13.03 10.26
C LEU A 197 -14.34 -14.33 10.17
N VAL A 198 -14.46 -14.88 8.97
CA VAL A 198 -15.08 -16.19 8.75
C VAL A 198 -13.96 -17.17 8.40
N VAL A 199 -13.64 -18.07 9.33
CA VAL A 199 -12.64 -19.12 9.14
C VAL A 199 -13.35 -20.39 8.73
N LYS A 200 -12.96 -20.95 7.59
CA LYS A 200 -13.55 -22.20 7.07
C LYS A 200 -12.47 -23.07 6.41
N GLY A 201 -12.05 -24.10 7.11
CA GLY A 201 -11.00 -25.02 6.66
C GLY A 201 -9.67 -24.28 6.46
N THR A 202 -9.27 -24.07 5.22
CA THR A 202 -8.00 -23.44 4.85
C THR A 202 -8.17 -21.99 4.33
N ASN A 203 -9.35 -21.38 4.50
CA ASN A 203 -9.66 -20.04 3.98
C ASN A 203 -10.14 -19.12 5.08
N ILE A 204 -9.86 -17.82 4.91
CA ILE A 204 -10.38 -16.74 5.75
C ILE A 204 -11.08 -15.73 4.85
N THR A 205 -12.32 -15.38 5.19
CA THR A 205 -12.99 -14.19 4.66
C THR A 205 -12.95 -13.10 5.72
N VAL A 206 -12.50 -11.91 5.33
CA VAL A 206 -12.52 -10.69 6.14
C VAL A 206 -13.63 -9.80 5.62
N ASP A 207 -14.73 -9.75 6.35
CA ASP A 207 -15.95 -9.02 5.97
C ASP A 207 -16.08 -7.74 6.80
N PHE A 208 -16.12 -6.59 6.13
CA PHE A 208 -16.29 -5.26 6.72
C PHE A 208 -17.73 -4.73 6.62
N THR A 209 -18.69 -5.58 6.34
CA THR A 209 -20.11 -5.18 6.28
C THR A 209 -20.56 -4.53 7.57
N GLY A 210 -21.18 -3.35 7.46
CA GLY A 210 -21.64 -2.54 8.59
C GLY A 210 -20.61 -1.52 9.11
N THR A 211 -19.46 -1.42 8.48
CA THR A 211 -18.53 -0.29 8.65
C THR A 211 -19.17 1.02 8.17
N ASP A 212 -18.87 2.12 8.84
CA ASP A 212 -19.46 3.44 8.57
C ASP A 212 -19.17 3.94 7.14
N PRO A 213 -20.01 4.87 6.62
CA PRO A 213 -19.81 5.46 5.30
C PRO A 213 -18.53 6.27 5.17
N ILE A 214 -18.23 6.73 3.94
CA ILE A 214 -17.12 7.65 3.64
C ILE A 214 -17.16 8.86 4.57
N CYS A 215 -16.00 9.15 5.19
CA CYS A 215 -15.80 10.29 6.07
C CYS A 215 -15.54 11.58 5.29
N LYS A 216 -15.87 12.71 5.89
CA LYS A 216 -15.55 14.03 5.35
C LYS A 216 -14.04 14.33 5.44
N GLY A 217 -13.40 13.89 6.51
CA GLY A 217 -11.99 14.08 6.78
C GLY A 217 -11.07 13.10 6.06
N ALA A 218 -9.78 13.33 6.15
CA ALA A 218 -8.75 12.66 5.36
C ALA A 218 -8.32 11.28 5.91
N ILE A 219 -9.21 10.59 6.64
CA ILE A 219 -8.96 9.26 7.21
C ILE A 219 -9.47 8.12 6.32
N ASN A 220 -10.10 8.43 5.18
CA ASN A 220 -10.62 7.41 4.29
C ASN A 220 -9.51 6.53 3.70
N SER A 221 -9.79 5.27 3.51
CA SER A 221 -8.86 4.29 2.95
C SER A 221 -9.34 3.80 1.58
N PRO A 222 -8.51 3.89 0.52
CA PRO A 222 -8.82 3.23 -0.74
C PRO A 222 -8.64 1.71 -0.60
N TYR A 223 -9.26 0.95 -1.50
CA TYR A 223 -9.23 -0.52 -1.49
C TYR A 223 -7.81 -1.10 -1.32
N ALA A 224 -6.85 -0.59 -2.08
CA ALA A 224 -5.48 -1.11 -2.06
C ALA A 224 -4.81 -0.96 -0.68
N ASN A 225 -5.07 0.14 0.03
CA ASN A 225 -4.55 0.34 1.38
C ASN A 225 -5.25 -0.58 2.40
N THR A 226 -6.57 -0.72 2.33
CA THR A 226 -7.33 -1.61 3.20
C THR A 226 -6.92 -3.07 2.99
N ALA A 227 -6.81 -3.53 1.74
CA ALA A 227 -6.34 -4.88 1.44
C ALA A 227 -4.93 -5.12 1.99
N SER A 228 -4.03 -4.17 1.83
CA SER A 228 -2.69 -4.22 2.44
C SER A 228 -2.74 -4.38 3.95
N ALA A 229 -3.59 -3.60 4.63
CA ALA A 229 -3.73 -3.67 6.09
C ALA A 229 -4.27 -5.05 6.53
N VAL A 230 -5.23 -5.61 5.79
CA VAL A 230 -5.75 -6.97 6.04
C VAL A 230 -4.64 -8.02 5.91
N TYR A 231 -3.90 -8.00 4.80
CA TYR A 231 -2.84 -8.99 4.54
C TYR A 231 -1.73 -8.91 5.58
N TYR A 232 -1.27 -7.70 5.90
CA TYR A 232 -0.27 -7.47 6.94
C TYR A 232 -0.75 -7.98 8.30
N SER A 233 -1.99 -7.67 8.68
CA SER A 233 -2.58 -8.05 9.97
C SER A 233 -2.66 -9.55 10.16
N LEU A 234 -3.02 -10.28 9.11
CA LEU A 234 -3.14 -11.74 9.13
C LEU A 234 -1.78 -12.42 9.05
N GLN A 235 -0.86 -11.93 8.21
CA GLN A 235 0.46 -12.53 8.05
C GLN A 235 1.25 -12.61 9.35
N PHE A 236 1.12 -11.60 10.19
CA PHE A 236 1.81 -11.55 11.48
C PHE A 236 1.52 -12.78 12.35
N PHE A 237 0.30 -13.32 12.31
CA PHE A 237 -0.09 -14.49 13.08
C PHE A 237 -0.10 -15.80 12.27
N LEU A 238 -0.29 -15.73 10.96
CA LEU A 238 -0.35 -16.94 10.13
C LEU A 238 1.04 -17.49 9.86
N ALA A 239 1.92 -16.72 9.28
CA ALA A 239 3.24 -17.17 8.89
C ALA A 239 4.20 -15.97 8.69
N PRO A 240 4.74 -15.38 9.79
CA PRO A 240 5.61 -14.20 9.69
C PRO A 240 6.88 -14.45 8.87
N ASP A 241 7.38 -15.69 8.86
CA ASP A 241 8.60 -16.10 8.15
C ASP A 241 8.35 -16.62 6.73
N ALA A 242 7.09 -16.64 6.26
CA ALA A 242 6.79 -17.10 4.91
C ALA A 242 7.31 -16.13 3.84
N PRO A 243 7.75 -16.61 2.67
CA PRO A 243 8.14 -15.75 1.58
C PRO A 243 6.98 -14.80 1.17
N GLN A 244 7.27 -13.51 1.06
CA GLN A 244 6.26 -12.52 0.68
C GLN A 244 6.03 -12.57 -0.84
N ASN A 245 4.88 -13.08 -1.24
CA ASN A 245 4.46 -13.16 -2.63
C ASN A 245 2.93 -13.34 -2.73
N GLN A 246 2.41 -13.46 -3.95
CA GLN A 246 0.98 -13.61 -4.23
C GLN A 246 0.34 -14.82 -3.54
N GLY A 247 1.08 -15.89 -3.26
CA GLY A 247 0.58 -17.08 -2.59
C GLY A 247 0.02 -16.81 -1.19
N MET A 248 0.47 -15.72 -0.53
CA MET A 248 -0.07 -15.30 0.77
C MET A 248 -1.54 -14.89 0.72
N PHE A 249 -1.99 -14.37 -0.42
CA PHE A 249 -3.29 -13.71 -0.56
C PHE A 249 -4.37 -14.67 -1.07
N VAL A 250 -3.97 -15.78 -1.70
CA VAL A 250 -4.89 -16.75 -2.33
C VAL A 250 -5.97 -17.26 -1.35
N PRO A 251 -5.64 -17.65 -0.11
CA PRO A 251 -6.66 -18.16 0.83
C PRO A 251 -7.40 -17.07 1.61
N ILE A 252 -7.20 -15.80 1.29
CA ILE A 252 -7.79 -14.65 2.00
C ILE A 252 -8.73 -13.90 1.05
N GLU A 253 -10.01 -13.88 1.40
CA GLU A 253 -11.02 -13.09 0.72
C GLU A 253 -11.35 -11.84 1.54
N ILE A 254 -11.57 -10.71 0.86
CA ILE A 254 -11.93 -9.45 1.50
C ILE A 254 -13.27 -8.98 0.93
N ALA A 255 -14.27 -8.90 1.79
CA ALA A 255 -15.59 -8.36 1.48
C ALA A 255 -15.72 -6.95 2.08
N MET A 256 -16.02 -5.97 1.25
CA MET A 256 -16.19 -4.57 1.68
C MET A 256 -17.42 -3.96 1.06
N PRO A 257 -18.22 -3.19 1.84
CA PRO A 257 -19.28 -2.38 1.29
C PRO A 257 -18.73 -1.32 0.31
N ASP A 258 -19.51 -1.03 -0.72
CA ASP A 258 -19.27 0.14 -1.54
C ASP A 258 -19.48 1.42 -0.72
N ASN A 259 -18.67 2.45 -1.00
CA ASN A 259 -18.77 3.77 -0.38
C ASN A 259 -18.66 3.78 1.17
N CYS A 260 -17.96 2.81 1.76
CA CYS A 260 -17.51 2.91 3.15
C CYS A 260 -16.13 3.57 3.24
N TRP A 261 -15.77 4.08 4.42
CA TRP A 261 -14.49 4.77 4.60
C TRP A 261 -13.25 3.87 4.46
N LEU A 262 -13.44 2.54 4.42
CA LEU A 262 -12.39 1.55 4.10
C LEU A 262 -12.33 1.16 2.61
N ASN A 263 -13.27 1.66 1.80
CA ASN A 263 -13.33 1.45 0.35
C ASN A 263 -13.75 2.76 -0.34
N ALA A 264 -12.98 3.79 -0.05
CA ALA A 264 -13.29 5.15 -0.47
C ALA A 264 -13.00 5.35 -1.95
N ASN A 265 -13.90 6.10 -2.57
CA ASN A 265 -13.82 6.52 -3.96
C ASN A 265 -13.60 8.03 -4.08
N TRP A 266 -13.20 8.45 -5.28
CA TRP A 266 -13.10 9.89 -5.58
C TRP A 266 -14.41 10.61 -5.23
N PRO A 267 -14.37 11.77 -4.57
CA PRO A 267 -13.21 12.63 -4.28
C PRO A 267 -12.72 12.56 -2.82
N ALA A 268 -12.96 11.48 -2.09
CA ALA A 268 -12.68 11.37 -0.66
C ALA A 268 -11.18 11.55 -0.37
N PRO A 269 -10.79 12.39 0.61
CA PRO A 269 -9.38 12.56 0.98
C PRO A 269 -8.85 11.33 1.72
N THR A 270 -7.57 10.96 1.48
CA THR A 270 -7.00 9.67 1.89
C THR A 270 -5.66 9.76 2.61
N ILE A 271 -5.10 10.95 2.84
CA ILE A 271 -3.72 11.09 3.33
C ILE A 271 -3.46 10.41 4.67
N GLY A 272 -4.46 10.31 5.54
CA GLY A 272 -4.38 9.64 6.84
C GLY A 272 -4.57 8.11 6.78
N CYS A 273 -4.82 7.52 5.60
CA CYS A 273 -5.14 6.10 5.51
C CYS A 273 -4.01 5.19 6.02
N THR A 274 -2.75 5.55 5.77
CA THR A 274 -1.60 4.73 6.16
C THR A 274 -1.19 4.93 7.62
N THR A 275 -1.43 6.10 8.19
CA THR A 275 -1.01 6.43 9.56
C THR A 275 -2.07 6.11 10.61
N LEU A 276 -3.36 6.26 10.28
CA LEU A 276 -4.47 6.01 11.20
C LEU A 276 -5.25 4.76 10.77
N THR A 277 -5.85 4.78 9.58
CA THR A 277 -6.85 3.77 9.18
C THR A 277 -6.26 2.36 9.10
N SER A 278 -5.05 2.20 8.55
CA SER A 278 -4.38 0.90 8.51
C SER A 278 -4.19 0.31 9.92
N SER A 279 -3.84 1.14 10.90
CA SER A 279 -3.66 0.71 12.28
C SER A 279 -4.99 0.33 12.94
N LYS A 280 -6.08 1.05 12.65
CA LYS A 280 -7.43 0.71 13.13
C LYS A 280 -7.95 -0.59 12.51
N ILE A 281 -7.73 -0.81 11.21
CA ILE A 281 -8.04 -2.09 10.55
C ILE A 281 -7.29 -3.24 11.22
N THR A 282 -5.99 -3.06 11.45
CA THR A 282 -5.16 -4.05 12.13
C THR A 282 -5.67 -4.37 13.52
N SER A 283 -5.99 -3.34 14.32
CA SER A 283 -6.54 -3.50 15.65
C SER A 283 -7.87 -4.27 15.65
N ALA A 284 -8.79 -3.92 14.74
CA ALA A 284 -10.08 -4.61 14.62
C ALA A 284 -9.91 -6.10 14.26
N ILE A 285 -9.03 -6.42 13.30
CA ILE A 285 -8.72 -7.80 12.90
C ILE A 285 -8.10 -8.58 14.07
N TRP A 286 -7.17 -7.98 14.80
CA TRP A 286 -6.54 -8.63 15.94
C TRP A 286 -7.51 -8.86 17.09
N GLN A 287 -8.43 -7.94 17.36
CA GLN A 287 -9.51 -8.14 18.34
C GLN A 287 -10.42 -9.32 17.94
N ALA A 288 -10.71 -9.47 16.64
CA ALA A 288 -11.49 -10.62 16.15
C ALA A 288 -10.68 -11.94 16.28
N LEU A 289 -9.41 -11.94 15.89
CA LEU A 289 -8.49 -13.09 16.06
C LEU A 289 -8.32 -13.50 17.54
N ALA A 290 -8.30 -12.54 18.47
CA ALA A 290 -8.18 -12.84 19.89
C ALA A 290 -9.35 -13.69 20.43
N LYS A 291 -10.49 -13.69 19.75
CA LYS A 291 -11.62 -14.58 20.10
C LYS A 291 -11.42 -16.00 19.58
N ALA A 292 -10.63 -16.16 18.52
CA ALA A 292 -10.31 -17.47 17.92
C ALA A 292 -9.08 -18.14 18.54
N ILE A 293 -8.01 -17.35 18.76
CA ILE A 293 -6.68 -17.80 19.17
C ILE A 293 -6.08 -16.84 20.23
N PRO A 294 -6.73 -16.70 21.41
CA PRO A 294 -6.34 -15.70 22.42
C PRO A 294 -4.90 -15.86 22.92
N GLU A 295 -4.37 -17.08 22.89
CA GLU A 295 -3.00 -17.39 23.34
C GLU A 295 -1.92 -16.89 22.36
N ARG A 296 -2.29 -16.52 21.13
CA ARG A 296 -1.36 -16.08 20.08
C ARG A 296 -1.41 -14.59 19.82
N VAL A 297 -2.49 -13.92 20.20
CA VAL A 297 -2.71 -12.50 19.89
C VAL A 297 -2.16 -11.62 21.02
N THR A 298 -1.44 -10.57 20.64
CA THR A 298 -0.95 -9.55 21.57
C THR A 298 -2.04 -8.55 21.91
N GLY A 299 -1.89 -7.84 23.03
CA GLY A 299 -2.73 -6.70 23.38
C GLY A 299 -2.64 -5.60 22.29
N SER A 300 -3.70 -4.79 22.19
CA SER A 300 -3.75 -3.68 21.25
C SER A 300 -2.69 -2.62 21.57
N THR A 301 -2.15 -2.01 20.53
CA THR A 301 -1.32 -0.81 20.62
C THR A 301 -2.20 0.45 20.70
N CYS A 302 -1.63 1.65 20.65
CA CYS A 302 -2.39 2.90 20.50
C CYS A 302 -3.23 2.96 19.21
N SER A 303 -3.00 2.04 18.28
CA SER A 303 -3.69 1.93 16.98
C SER A 303 -3.66 3.20 16.15
N GLU A 304 -2.64 4.02 16.35
CA GLU A 304 -2.40 5.26 15.61
C GLU A 304 -0.90 5.48 15.43
N CYS A 305 -0.53 6.08 14.31
CA CYS A 305 0.79 6.61 14.08
C CYS A 305 0.67 8.14 14.01
N ASN A 306 1.01 8.81 15.09
CA ASN A 306 0.97 10.28 15.12
C ASN A 306 1.91 10.82 14.04
N TRP A 307 1.43 11.77 13.28
CA TRP A 307 2.22 12.36 12.21
C TRP A 307 2.45 13.84 12.47
N PHE A 308 3.72 14.20 12.63
CA PHE A 308 4.16 15.58 12.75
C PHE A 308 4.91 16.01 11.49
N VAL A 309 4.48 17.09 10.88
CA VAL A 309 5.14 17.68 9.72
C VAL A 309 5.44 19.14 9.97
N ALA A 310 6.64 19.57 9.64
CA ALA A 310 7.06 20.96 9.69
C ALA A 310 7.82 21.34 8.43
N ALA A 311 7.57 22.56 7.93
CA ALA A 311 8.35 23.14 6.84
C ALA A 311 9.27 24.22 7.38
N THR A 312 10.52 24.20 6.95
CA THR A 312 11.56 25.19 7.31
C THR A 312 12.28 25.69 6.05
N ARG A 313 13.11 26.71 6.21
CA ARG A 313 14.03 27.13 5.16
C ARG A 313 15.47 26.88 5.59
N ASP A 314 16.28 26.29 4.70
CA ASP A 314 17.71 26.14 4.93
C ASP A 314 18.43 27.51 4.76
N PRO A 315 19.72 27.63 5.13
CA PRO A 315 20.51 28.87 4.97
C PRO A 315 20.61 29.36 3.52
N ARG A 316 20.32 28.50 2.53
CA ARG A 316 20.28 28.86 1.10
C ARG A 316 18.89 29.27 0.64
N GLY A 317 17.92 29.37 1.55
CA GLY A 317 16.53 29.76 1.28
C GLY A 317 15.67 28.64 0.67
N ARG A 318 16.16 27.39 0.58
CA ARG A 318 15.40 26.25 0.04
C ARG A 318 14.45 25.74 1.10
N THR A 319 13.24 25.36 0.68
CA THR A 319 12.28 24.71 1.56
C THR A 319 12.75 23.29 1.90
N ASN A 320 12.82 22.98 3.19
CA ASN A 320 12.94 21.64 3.71
C ASN A 320 11.64 21.27 4.41
N VAL A 321 11.18 20.05 4.20
CA VAL A 321 10.04 19.47 4.92
C VAL A 321 10.62 18.41 5.87
N PHE A 322 10.29 18.54 7.14
CA PHE A 322 10.60 17.55 8.17
C PHE A 322 9.32 16.80 8.49
N SER A 323 9.43 15.50 8.59
CA SER A 323 8.34 14.62 9.00
C SER A 323 8.83 13.64 10.05
N ASP A 324 8.04 13.43 11.09
CA ASP A 324 8.28 12.45 12.12
C ASP A 324 6.98 11.69 12.43
N LEU A 325 7.12 10.41 12.77
CA LEU A 325 6.05 9.50 13.09
C LEU A 325 6.26 8.94 14.51
N PRO A 326 6.05 9.75 15.55
CA PRO A 326 6.24 9.28 16.92
C PRO A 326 5.30 8.12 17.23
N ALA A 327 5.87 7.00 17.66
CA ALA A 327 5.12 5.82 18.05
C ALA A 327 4.38 6.07 19.37
N GLY A 328 3.19 5.48 19.48
CA GLY A 328 2.44 5.43 20.74
C GLY A 328 2.79 4.21 21.59
N GLY A 329 1.94 3.91 22.57
CA GLY A 329 2.10 2.77 23.44
C GLY A 329 2.06 1.42 22.71
N TRP A 330 2.84 0.47 23.20
CA TRP A 330 2.87 -0.91 22.70
C TRP A 330 1.88 -1.78 23.46
N GLY A 331 1.24 -2.71 22.75
CA GLY A 331 0.39 -3.71 23.38
C GLY A 331 1.21 -4.72 24.19
N GLY A 332 0.65 -5.22 25.27
CA GLY A 332 1.25 -6.31 26.05
C GLY A 332 1.28 -7.60 25.26
N ALA A 333 2.37 -8.35 25.43
CA ALA A 333 2.49 -9.72 24.92
C ALA A 333 2.58 -10.71 26.07
N PRO A 334 2.19 -12.00 25.86
CA PRO A 334 2.16 -12.99 26.95
C PRO A 334 3.50 -13.22 27.65
N TYR A 335 4.59 -12.84 27.02
CA TYR A 335 5.97 -13.11 27.47
C TYR A 335 6.84 -11.85 27.62
N ASN A 336 6.23 -10.67 27.58
CA ASN A 336 6.91 -9.37 27.78
C ASN A 336 6.31 -8.61 28.94
#